data_f2285e39ce7fec2fe487b692aab90323
#
_entry.id   f2285e39ce7fec2fe487b692aab90323
#
_cell.length_a   1.000
_cell.length_b   1.000
_cell.length_c   1.000
_cell.angle_alpha   90.00
_cell.angle_beta   90.00
_cell.angle_gamma   90.00
#
_symmetry.space_group_name_H-M   'P 1'
#
loop_
_entity.id
_entity.type
_entity.pdbx_description
1 polymer ?
#
loop_
_entity_poly.entity_id
_entity_poly.type
_entity_poly.pdbx_seq_one_letter_code
_entity_poly.pdbx_strand_id
1 'polypeptide(L)'
;FERLYRNCTATVHRSYDMLCRQGRMHPEVALFANRAFYGGRLIPVGLPHQIESSDTICRLAFYPSVPEKAGASAKINYSEARIVADLAARIYEDHQTDFDESRTLGIITPYRSQIALIKKEIESLGIPALNRILVDTVERFQGSERDVIIYSFCVNYPYQLKFLSNLTEEEGVLIDRKLNVALTRARKQMFITGVPELLERNPLYKSLLKLI
;
A
#
# COMPACT_ATOMS: atom_id res chain seq x y z
N PHE A 1 -8.74 -22.07 -5.58
CA PHE A 1 -8.78 -22.05 -4.09
C PHE A 1 -10.15 -21.60 -3.59
N GLU A 2 -10.67 -20.46 -4.07
CA GLU A 2 -11.98 -19.89 -3.71
C GLU A 2 -13.16 -20.89 -3.89
N ARG A 3 -13.17 -21.66 -5.00
CA ARG A 3 -14.18 -22.70 -5.23
C ARG A 3 -14.14 -23.80 -4.16
N LEU A 4 -12.96 -24.20 -3.71
CA LEU A 4 -12.79 -25.19 -2.64
C LEU A 4 -13.24 -24.60 -1.30
N TYR A 5 -12.90 -23.35 -1.01
CA TYR A 5 -13.34 -22.65 0.18
C TYR A 5 -14.86 -22.59 0.28
N ARG A 6 -15.55 -22.15 -0.79
CA ARG A 6 -17.03 -22.08 -0.84
C ARG A 6 -17.68 -23.46 -0.64
N ASN A 7 -17.09 -24.52 -1.19
CA ASN A 7 -17.60 -25.87 -1.00
C ASN A 7 -17.41 -26.38 0.45
N CYS A 8 -16.35 -25.94 1.12
CA CYS A 8 -16.08 -26.32 2.52
C CYS A 8 -16.96 -25.54 3.53
N THR A 9 -17.38 -24.30 3.22
CA THR A 9 -18.30 -23.54 4.07
C THR A 9 -19.71 -24.09 4.06
N ALA A 10 -20.15 -24.73 2.97
CA ALA A 10 -21.47 -25.33 2.85
C ALA A 10 -21.61 -26.67 3.62
N THR A 11 -20.52 -27.29 4.00
CA THR A 11 -20.46 -28.53 4.79
C THR A 11 -19.63 -28.24 6.04
N VAL A 12 -20.06 -28.68 7.23
CA VAL A 12 -19.38 -28.46 8.53
C VAL A 12 -17.99 -29.13 8.58
N HIS A 13 -17.19 -28.96 7.53
CA HIS A 13 -15.84 -29.51 7.46
C HIS A 13 -14.79 -28.48 7.92
N ARG A 14 -13.99 -28.84 8.92
CA ARG A 14 -12.80 -28.12 9.37
C ARG A 14 -11.62 -28.26 8.40
N SER A 15 -11.87 -28.24 7.08
CA SER A 15 -10.84 -28.48 6.06
C SER A 15 -10.05 -27.21 5.72
N TYR A 16 -10.39 -26.08 6.30
CA TYR A 16 -9.68 -24.81 6.16
C TYR A 16 -9.64 -24.08 7.48
N ASP A 17 -8.63 -23.28 7.67
CA ASP A 17 -8.50 -22.34 8.79
C ASP A 17 -7.84 -21.05 8.32
N MET A 18 -8.13 -19.96 9.00
CA MET A 18 -7.51 -18.66 8.74
C MET A 18 -6.42 -18.42 9.78
N LEU A 19 -5.21 -18.17 9.30
CA LEU A 19 -4.12 -17.74 10.18
C LEU A 19 -4.41 -16.33 10.69
N CYS A 20 -4.78 -16.23 11.96
CA CYS A 20 -5.11 -14.96 12.60
C CYS A 20 -3.88 -14.24 13.19
N ARG A 21 -2.79 -14.95 13.48
CA ARG A 21 -1.57 -14.35 14.00
C ARG A 21 -0.68 -13.86 12.86
N GLN A 22 -0.24 -12.59 12.95
CA GLN A 22 0.64 -11.99 11.95
C GLN A 22 1.88 -11.36 12.60
N GLY A 23 3.05 -11.60 12.01
CA GLY A 23 4.35 -11.07 12.46
C GLY A 23 4.91 -9.94 11.61
N ARG A 24 4.19 -9.48 10.58
CA ARG A 24 4.70 -8.49 9.63
C ARG A 24 4.40 -7.06 10.05
N MET A 25 3.12 -6.71 10.12
CA MET A 25 2.69 -5.32 10.21
C MET A 25 2.63 -4.84 11.66
N HIS A 26 3.03 -3.59 11.88
CA HIS A 26 2.66 -2.87 13.09
C HIS A 26 1.12 -2.79 13.19
N PRO A 27 0.51 -2.88 14.38
CA PRO A 27 -0.96 -2.86 14.54
C PRO A 27 -1.66 -1.68 13.86
N GLU A 28 -1.10 -0.48 13.95
CA GLU A 28 -1.65 0.72 13.31
C GLU A 28 -1.61 0.64 11.77
N VAL A 29 -0.52 0.12 11.20
CA VAL A 29 -0.43 -0.14 9.75
C VAL A 29 -1.45 -1.18 9.31
N ALA A 30 -1.66 -2.21 10.13
CA ALA A 30 -2.60 -3.28 9.85
C ALA A 30 -4.06 -2.87 10.00
N LEU A 31 -4.36 -1.76 10.68
CA LEU A 31 -5.70 -1.42 11.18
C LEU A 31 -6.76 -1.44 10.08
N PHE A 32 -6.51 -0.77 8.97
CA PHE A 32 -7.48 -0.75 7.87
C PHE A 32 -7.65 -2.13 7.24
N ALA A 33 -6.54 -2.78 6.85
CA ALA A 33 -6.58 -4.10 6.23
C ALA A 33 -7.28 -5.12 7.15
N ASN A 34 -6.96 -5.10 8.45
CA ASN A 34 -7.57 -5.98 9.43
C ASN A 34 -9.10 -5.80 9.51
N ARG A 35 -9.59 -4.56 9.56
CA ARG A 35 -11.03 -4.27 9.61
C ARG A 35 -11.72 -4.60 8.30
N ALA A 36 -11.13 -4.18 7.17
CA ALA A 36 -11.78 -4.28 5.87
C ALA A 36 -11.75 -5.69 5.26
N PHE A 37 -10.68 -6.46 5.50
CA PHE A 37 -10.44 -7.72 4.78
C PHE A 37 -10.36 -8.95 5.68
N TYR A 38 -10.13 -8.77 6.99
CA TYR A 38 -9.93 -9.89 7.92
C TYR A 38 -10.93 -9.91 9.08
N GLY A 39 -11.96 -9.04 9.03
CA GLY A 39 -13.02 -8.99 10.06
C GLY A 39 -12.51 -8.68 11.47
N GLY A 40 -11.41 -7.93 11.60
CA GLY A 40 -10.77 -7.60 12.87
C GLY A 40 -10.01 -8.75 13.53
N ARG A 41 -9.83 -9.88 12.86
CA ARG A 41 -9.27 -11.12 13.43
C ARG A 41 -7.73 -11.21 13.44
N LEU A 42 -7.03 -10.29 12.77
CA LEU A 42 -5.56 -10.32 12.80
C LEU A 42 -5.03 -9.84 14.14
N ILE A 43 -4.18 -10.67 14.73
CA ILE A 43 -3.54 -10.42 16.04
C ILE A 43 -2.02 -10.37 15.84
N PRO A 44 -1.34 -9.31 16.30
CA PRO A 44 0.12 -9.26 16.24
C PRO A 44 0.73 -10.33 17.15
N VAL A 45 1.88 -10.88 16.77
CA VAL A 45 2.59 -11.87 17.58
C VAL A 45 3.52 -11.24 18.64
N GLY A 46 3.66 -9.91 18.63
CA GLY A 46 4.46 -9.18 19.62
C GLY A 46 5.93 -9.07 19.28
N LEU A 47 6.27 -9.01 18.00
CA LEU A 47 7.66 -8.73 17.57
C LEU A 47 8.06 -7.28 17.95
N PRO A 48 9.37 -6.98 18.13
CA PRO A 48 9.83 -5.66 18.59
C PRO A 48 9.20 -4.49 17.82
N HIS A 49 9.16 -4.53 16.49
CA HIS A 49 8.56 -3.48 15.68
C HIS A 49 7.03 -3.42 15.75
N GLN A 50 6.36 -4.43 16.30
CA GLN A 50 4.90 -4.46 16.50
C GLN A 50 4.46 -3.90 17.86
N ILE A 51 5.36 -3.89 18.83
CA ILE A 51 5.11 -3.39 20.19
C ILE A 51 5.75 -2.03 20.44
N GLU A 52 6.54 -1.54 19.50
CA GLU A 52 7.16 -0.22 19.56
C GLU A 52 6.06 0.85 19.58
N SER A 53 5.93 1.52 20.71
CA SER A 53 5.02 2.66 20.90
C SER A 53 5.82 3.94 20.82
N SER A 54 5.42 4.84 19.93
CA SER A 54 5.99 6.19 19.83
C SER A 54 4.94 7.13 19.28
N ASP A 55 4.56 8.12 20.06
CA ASP A 55 3.63 9.18 19.67
C ASP A 55 4.21 10.10 18.58
N THR A 56 5.51 9.98 18.31
CA THR A 56 6.21 10.78 17.29
C THR A 56 6.29 10.11 15.93
N ILE A 57 6.03 8.80 15.84
CA ILE A 57 6.14 8.04 14.58
C ILE A 57 4.77 7.97 13.90
N CYS A 58 4.62 8.67 12.78
CA CYS A 58 3.46 8.51 11.91
C CYS A 58 3.52 7.16 11.21
N ARG A 59 2.61 6.24 11.54
CA ARG A 59 2.58 4.88 10.99
C ARG A 59 1.80 4.77 9.69
N LEU A 60 0.79 5.60 9.52
CA LEU A 60 -0.09 5.61 8.34
C LEU A 60 -0.44 7.05 8.00
N ALA A 61 -0.14 7.51 6.77
CA ALA A 61 -0.45 8.86 6.32
C ALA A 61 -0.87 8.90 4.86
N PHE A 62 -1.73 9.86 4.54
CA PHE A 62 -2.15 10.18 3.19
C PHE A 62 -1.63 11.56 2.78
N TYR A 63 -0.99 11.62 1.62
CA TYR A 63 -0.46 12.84 1.00
C TYR A 63 -1.28 13.16 -0.25
N PRO A 64 -2.13 14.18 -0.21
CA PRO A 64 -3.01 14.50 -1.33
C PRO A 64 -2.21 15.01 -2.54
N SER A 65 -2.58 14.52 -3.71
CA SER A 65 -2.08 14.99 -5.00
C SER A 65 -3.20 15.65 -5.80
N VAL A 66 -2.83 16.18 -6.96
CA VAL A 66 -3.79 16.76 -7.92
C VAL A 66 -3.80 15.95 -9.21
N PRO A 67 -4.94 15.88 -9.93
CA PRO A 67 -5.00 15.18 -11.21
C PRO A 67 -4.19 15.90 -12.28
N GLU A 68 -3.70 15.15 -13.26
CA GLU A 68 -3.04 15.72 -14.43
C GLU A 68 -4.02 16.52 -15.29
N LYS A 69 -3.48 17.48 -16.05
CA LYS A 69 -4.25 18.27 -16.98
C LYS A 69 -4.90 17.38 -18.06
N ALA A 70 -6.05 17.82 -18.57
CA ALA A 70 -6.74 17.15 -19.66
C ALA A 70 -5.79 16.94 -20.87
N GLY A 71 -5.79 15.71 -21.41
CA GLY A 71 -4.90 15.32 -22.52
C GLY A 71 -3.55 14.73 -22.09
N ALA A 72 -3.19 14.79 -20.81
CA ALA A 72 -2.03 14.08 -20.30
C ALA A 72 -2.26 12.56 -20.28
N SER A 73 -1.17 11.79 -20.22
CA SER A 73 -1.27 10.34 -20.09
C SER A 73 -1.99 9.95 -18.81
N ALA A 74 -3.00 9.10 -18.93
CA ALA A 74 -3.73 8.58 -17.78
C ALA A 74 -2.87 7.73 -16.83
N LYS A 75 -1.69 7.28 -17.28
CA LYS A 75 -0.83 6.34 -16.56
C LYS A 75 0.38 6.99 -15.88
N ILE A 76 0.39 8.32 -15.77
CA ILE A 76 1.39 9.10 -15.05
C ILE A 76 0.69 10.20 -14.25
N ASN A 77 1.28 10.54 -13.12
CA ASN A 77 0.90 11.70 -12.30
C ASN A 77 2.19 12.31 -11.74
N TYR A 78 2.55 13.50 -12.24
CA TYR A 78 3.76 14.21 -11.84
C TYR A 78 3.69 14.68 -10.38
N SER A 79 2.51 15.11 -9.92
CA SER A 79 2.33 15.52 -8.53
C SER A 79 2.62 14.36 -7.58
N GLU A 80 2.06 13.16 -7.85
CA GLU A 80 2.35 11.97 -7.04
C GLU A 80 3.82 11.57 -7.12
N ALA A 81 4.44 11.61 -8.30
CA ALA A 81 5.84 11.22 -8.44
C ALA A 81 6.79 12.10 -7.62
N ARG A 82 6.53 13.42 -7.55
CA ARG A 82 7.28 14.36 -6.70
C ARG A 82 7.05 14.10 -5.23
N ILE A 83 5.81 13.93 -4.79
CA ILE A 83 5.47 13.57 -3.40
C ILE A 83 6.21 12.28 -2.99
N VAL A 84 6.23 11.27 -3.87
CA VAL A 84 6.93 10.01 -3.61
C VAL A 84 8.44 10.23 -3.48
N ALA A 85 9.04 11.05 -4.35
CA ALA A 85 10.47 11.37 -4.28
C ALA A 85 10.82 12.14 -3.00
N ASP A 86 10.03 13.14 -2.63
CA ASP A 86 10.22 13.93 -1.40
C ASP A 86 10.10 13.04 -0.14
N LEU A 87 9.13 12.13 -0.13
CA LEU A 87 8.97 11.16 0.96
C LEU A 87 10.15 10.19 1.02
N ALA A 88 10.63 9.71 -0.13
CA ALA A 88 11.80 8.83 -0.19
C ALA A 88 13.06 9.51 0.36
N ALA A 89 13.27 10.79 0.03
CA ALA A 89 14.38 11.58 0.58
C ALA A 89 14.31 11.69 2.11
N ARG A 90 13.13 12.04 2.66
CA ARG A 90 12.94 12.13 4.12
C ARG A 90 13.16 10.79 4.83
N ILE A 91 12.62 9.70 4.29
CA ILE A 91 12.82 8.37 4.84
C ILE A 91 14.31 7.99 4.82
N TYR A 92 15.03 8.37 3.77
CA TYR A 92 16.48 8.16 3.71
C TYR A 92 17.22 8.98 4.76
N GLU A 93 16.84 10.24 4.96
CA GLU A 93 17.41 11.11 6.01
C GLU A 93 17.17 10.55 7.41
N ASP A 94 15.96 10.06 7.69
CA ASP A 94 15.61 9.45 8.98
C ASP A 94 16.36 8.15 9.24
N HIS A 95 16.82 7.46 8.20
CA HIS A 95 17.49 6.16 8.25
C HIS A 95 18.96 6.18 7.77
N GLN A 96 19.61 7.35 7.73
CA GLN A 96 20.97 7.46 7.15
C GLN A 96 21.97 6.43 7.66
N THR A 97 21.87 6.04 8.94
CA THR A 97 22.82 5.14 9.58
C THR A 97 22.53 3.65 9.37
N ASP A 98 21.28 3.30 9.06
CA ASP A 98 20.79 1.92 8.96
C ASP A 98 20.00 1.63 7.69
N PHE A 99 20.08 2.53 6.71
CA PHE A 99 19.35 2.39 5.45
C PHE A 99 19.80 1.16 4.66
N ASP A 100 18.89 0.23 4.46
CA ASP A 100 19.07 -0.97 3.64
C ASP A 100 18.12 -0.89 2.44
N GLU A 101 18.67 -0.85 1.23
CA GLU A 101 17.94 -0.71 -0.03
C GLU A 101 16.94 -1.84 -0.29
N SER A 102 17.22 -3.02 0.27
CA SER A 102 16.38 -4.21 0.12
C SER A 102 15.32 -4.34 1.20
N ARG A 103 15.41 -3.56 2.29
CA ARG A 103 14.58 -3.73 3.48
C ARG A 103 13.87 -2.45 3.92
N THR A 104 14.53 -1.28 3.87
CA THR A 104 13.99 -0.06 4.47
C THR A 104 12.80 0.48 3.70
N LEU A 105 12.93 0.73 2.38
CA LEU A 105 11.92 1.42 1.59
C LEU A 105 11.54 0.63 0.33
N GLY A 106 10.24 0.64 0.03
CA GLY A 106 9.69 0.18 -1.24
C GLY A 106 8.58 1.07 -1.75
N ILE A 107 8.44 1.19 -3.04
CA ILE A 107 7.43 2.04 -3.68
C ILE A 107 6.57 1.18 -4.60
N ILE A 108 5.24 1.27 -4.39
CA ILE A 108 4.25 0.54 -5.17
C ILE A 108 3.43 1.52 -5.99
N THR A 109 3.26 1.23 -7.28
CA THR A 109 2.35 1.99 -8.16
C THR A 109 1.82 1.08 -9.27
N PRO A 110 0.59 1.31 -9.81
CA PRO A 110 -0.04 0.37 -10.74
C PRO A 110 0.53 0.40 -12.16
N TYR A 111 1.21 1.47 -12.57
CA TYR A 111 1.59 1.66 -13.98
C TYR A 111 3.09 1.74 -14.19
N ARG A 112 3.59 1.00 -15.19
CA ARG A 112 5.02 1.03 -15.57
C ARG A 112 5.52 2.44 -15.94
N SER A 113 4.66 3.25 -16.56
CA SER A 113 4.99 4.64 -16.89
C SER A 113 5.20 5.49 -15.63
N GLN A 114 4.39 5.27 -14.59
CA GLN A 114 4.56 5.92 -13.29
C GLN A 114 5.83 5.44 -12.58
N ILE A 115 6.14 4.15 -12.67
CA ILE A 115 7.41 3.61 -12.14
C ILE A 115 8.60 4.34 -12.77
N ALA A 116 8.61 4.50 -14.11
CA ALA A 116 9.67 5.19 -14.81
C ALA A 116 9.79 6.67 -14.39
N LEU A 117 8.64 7.34 -14.22
CA LEU A 117 8.60 8.73 -13.75
C LEU A 117 9.12 8.87 -12.32
N ILE A 118 8.65 8.03 -11.39
CA ILE A 118 9.10 8.02 -9.99
C ILE A 118 10.62 7.78 -9.92
N LYS A 119 11.13 6.81 -10.67
CA LYS A 119 12.58 6.54 -10.71
C LYS A 119 13.36 7.74 -11.21
N LYS A 120 12.88 8.45 -12.23
CA LYS A 120 13.49 9.68 -12.73
C LYS A 120 13.51 10.79 -11.68
N GLU A 121 12.40 11.01 -10.97
CA GLU A 121 12.34 12.01 -9.89
C GLU A 121 13.29 11.64 -8.74
N ILE A 122 13.38 10.36 -8.35
CA ILE A 122 14.33 9.87 -7.34
C ILE A 122 15.78 10.05 -7.80
N GLU A 123 16.11 9.73 -9.05
CA GLU A 123 17.45 9.90 -9.61
C GLU A 123 17.89 11.36 -9.54
N SER A 124 16.97 12.31 -9.77
CA SER A 124 17.26 13.75 -9.70
C SER A 124 17.64 14.24 -8.30
N LEU A 125 17.35 13.48 -7.25
CA LEU A 125 17.77 13.79 -5.88
C LEU A 125 19.27 13.59 -5.64
N GLY A 126 19.94 12.84 -6.52
CA GLY A 126 21.39 12.57 -6.39
C GLY A 126 21.77 11.67 -5.22
N ILE A 127 20.83 10.87 -4.68
CA ILE A 127 21.05 9.94 -3.57
C ILE A 127 21.21 8.50 -4.12
N PRO A 128 22.44 7.95 -4.23
CA PRO A 128 22.69 6.67 -4.91
C PRO A 128 21.95 5.48 -4.29
N ALA A 129 21.76 5.48 -2.97
CA ALA A 129 21.04 4.42 -2.25
C ALA A 129 19.57 4.32 -2.70
N LEU A 130 18.91 5.45 -2.94
CA LEU A 130 17.51 5.48 -3.38
C LEU A 130 17.33 4.95 -4.82
N ASN A 131 18.35 4.99 -5.66
CA ASN A 131 18.28 4.44 -7.02
C ASN A 131 18.19 2.90 -7.06
N ARG A 132 18.51 2.25 -5.94
CA ARG A 132 18.54 0.78 -5.82
C ARG A 132 17.33 0.19 -5.09
N ILE A 133 16.46 1.03 -4.53
CA ILE A 133 15.22 0.54 -3.90
C ILE A 133 14.26 -0.07 -4.93
N LEU A 134 13.38 -0.95 -4.45
CA LEU A 134 12.37 -1.55 -5.31
C LEU A 134 11.22 -0.55 -5.56
N VAL A 135 11.02 -0.17 -6.83
CA VAL A 135 9.86 0.58 -7.33
C VAL A 135 9.17 -0.29 -8.37
N ASP A 136 8.01 -0.87 -8.06
CA ASP A 136 7.32 -1.80 -8.96
C ASP A 136 5.81 -1.86 -8.69
N THR A 137 5.10 -2.73 -9.43
CA THR A 137 3.67 -2.97 -9.25
C THR A 137 3.38 -3.88 -8.06
N VAL A 138 2.11 -3.90 -7.63
CA VAL A 138 1.64 -4.76 -6.53
C VAL A 138 1.98 -6.23 -6.75
N GLU A 139 1.84 -6.70 -7.99
CA GLU A 139 2.10 -8.10 -8.36
C GLU A 139 3.57 -8.49 -8.14
N ARG A 140 4.49 -7.57 -8.42
CA ARG A 140 5.94 -7.78 -8.22
C ARG A 140 6.34 -7.70 -6.74
N PHE A 141 5.56 -7.00 -5.93
CA PHE A 141 5.75 -6.98 -4.48
C PHE A 141 5.19 -8.22 -3.78
N GLN A 142 4.47 -9.09 -4.47
CA GLN A 142 3.92 -10.30 -3.87
C GLN A 142 5.06 -11.19 -3.34
N GLY A 143 4.98 -11.55 -2.05
CA GLY A 143 6.02 -12.30 -1.35
C GLY A 143 7.14 -11.46 -0.73
N SER A 144 7.23 -10.16 -1.04
CA SER A 144 8.20 -9.24 -0.43
C SER A 144 7.56 -8.36 0.65
N GLU A 145 8.40 -7.70 1.45
CA GLU A 145 8.00 -6.73 2.48
C GLU A 145 9.07 -5.66 2.64
N ARG A 146 8.69 -4.49 3.18
CA ARG A 146 9.62 -3.40 3.54
C ARG A 146 9.20 -2.79 4.86
N ASP A 147 10.15 -2.17 5.55
CA ASP A 147 9.86 -1.43 6.77
C ASP A 147 8.89 -0.27 6.45
N VAL A 148 9.15 0.46 5.38
CA VAL A 148 8.30 1.54 4.87
C VAL A 148 7.84 1.23 3.44
N ILE A 149 6.55 1.39 3.18
CA ILE A 149 5.98 1.34 1.82
C ILE A 149 5.37 2.72 1.49
N ILE A 150 5.67 3.22 0.29
CA ILE A 150 4.93 4.33 -0.32
C ILE A 150 4.05 3.75 -1.43
N TYR A 151 2.75 4.05 -1.40
CA TYR A 151 1.80 3.62 -2.42
C TYR A 151 1.25 4.83 -3.18
N SER A 152 1.58 4.91 -4.48
CA SER A 152 1.05 5.92 -5.41
C SER A 152 -0.09 5.32 -6.20
N PHE A 153 -1.31 5.84 -6.02
CA PHE A 153 -2.50 5.37 -6.73
C PHE A 153 -2.49 5.69 -8.22
N CYS A 154 -1.89 6.81 -8.60
CA CYS A 154 -1.81 7.30 -9.99
C CYS A 154 -3.16 7.30 -10.70
N VAL A 155 -4.18 7.90 -10.06
CA VAL A 155 -5.54 8.03 -10.60
C VAL A 155 -5.77 9.47 -11.03
N ASN A 156 -5.93 9.70 -12.33
CA ASN A 156 -6.22 11.02 -12.93
C ASN A 156 -7.67 11.13 -13.44
N TYR A 157 -8.32 9.99 -13.67
CA TYR A 157 -9.68 9.92 -14.22
C TYR A 157 -10.54 8.89 -13.47
N PRO A 158 -11.85 9.14 -13.30
CA PRO A 158 -12.75 8.24 -12.56
C PRO A 158 -12.80 6.80 -13.09
N TYR A 159 -12.70 6.61 -14.41
CA TYR A 159 -12.77 5.28 -15.02
C TYR A 159 -11.61 4.37 -14.61
N GLN A 160 -10.46 4.96 -14.22
CA GLN A 160 -9.29 4.18 -13.79
C GLN A 160 -9.55 3.37 -12.52
N LEU A 161 -10.45 3.82 -11.66
CA LEU A 161 -10.82 3.11 -10.44
C LEU A 161 -11.33 1.69 -10.72
N LYS A 162 -12.02 1.48 -11.86
CA LYS A 162 -12.52 0.16 -12.26
C LYS A 162 -11.40 -0.82 -12.64
N PHE A 163 -10.28 -0.30 -13.12
CA PHE A 163 -9.13 -1.13 -13.52
C PHE A 163 -8.10 -1.27 -12.39
N LEU A 164 -8.04 -0.28 -11.53
CA LEU A 164 -7.13 -0.27 -10.39
C LEU A 164 -7.58 -1.26 -9.32
N SER A 165 -8.86 -1.24 -9.00
CA SER A 165 -9.45 -2.11 -8.01
C SER A 165 -9.77 -3.49 -8.59
N ASN A 166 -9.31 -4.54 -7.92
CA ASN A 166 -9.76 -5.92 -8.17
C ASN A 166 -10.83 -6.26 -7.13
N LEU A 167 -12.00 -5.62 -7.32
CA LEU A 167 -13.12 -5.75 -6.39
C LEU A 167 -13.80 -7.10 -6.56
N THR A 168 -13.92 -7.83 -5.47
CA THR A 168 -14.79 -9.00 -5.33
C THR A 168 -15.67 -8.78 -4.10
N GLU A 169 -16.91 -9.23 -4.19
CA GLU A 169 -17.81 -9.25 -3.04
C GLU A 169 -17.86 -10.67 -2.47
N GLU A 170 -17.48 -10.82 -1.23
CA GLU A 170 -17.48 -12.09 -0.50
C GLU A 170 -18.31 -11.91 0.78
N GLU A 171 -19.39 -12.66 0.90
CA GLU A 171 -20.30 -12.62 2.07
C GLU A 171 -20.80 -11.20 2.44
N GLY A 172 -21.07 -10.36 1.42
CA GLY A 172 -21.47 -8.97 1.61
C GLY A 172 -20.32 -8.01 1.95
N VAL A 173 -19.08 -8.48 1.96
CA VAL A 173 -17.87 -7.67 2.18
C VAL A 173 -17.19 -7.36 0.84
N LEU A 174 -16.96 -6.09 0.58
CA LEU A 174 -16.23 -5.64 -0.60
C LEU A 174 -14.73 -5.78 -0.36
N ILE A 175 -14.07 -6.64 -1.12
CA ILE A 175 -12.63 -6.91 -1.02
C ILE A 175 -11.92 -6.40 -2.27
N ASP A 176 -10.91 -5.55 -2.10
CA ASP A 176 -9.93 -5.22 -3.13
C ASP A 176 -8.63 -5.99 -2.85
N ARG A 177 -8.41 -7.06 -3.62
CA ARG A 177 -7.25 -7.93 -3.44
C ARG A 177 -5.93 -7.21 -3.70
N LYS A 178 -5.88 -6.27 -4.64
CA LYS A 178 -4.67 -5.49 -4.94
C LYS A 178 -4.36 -4.53 -3.81
N LEU A 179 -5.36 -3.80 -3.31
CA LEU A 179 -5.18 -2.91 -2.17
C LEU A 179 -4.73 -3.69 -0.93
N ASN A 180 -5.36 -4.84 -0.64
CA ASN A 180 -4.97 -5.68 0.49
C ASN A 180 -3.51 -6.12 0.37
N VAL A 181 -3.08 -6.58 -0.81
CA VAL A 181 -1.67 -6.95 -1.01
C VAL A 181 -0.76 -5.76 -0.80
N ALA A 182 -1.07 -4.58 -1.36
CA ALA A 182 -0.25 -3.38 -1.21
C ALA A 182 -0.09 -2.97 0.27
N LEU A 183 -1.20 -2.83 0.99
CA LEU A 183 -1.21 -2.43 2.40
C LEU A 183 -0.44 -3.40 3.29
N THR A 184 -0.54 -4.71 3.00
CA THR A 184 0.12 -5.75 3.79
C THR A 184 1.60 -5.95 3.46
N ARG A 185 2.22 -5.10 2.64
CA ARG A 185 3.67 -5.12 2.37
C ARG A 185 4.49 -4.30 3.36
N ALA A 186 3.87 -3.34 4.02
CA ALA A 186 4.52 -2.48 5.01
C ALA A 186 4.66 -3.18 6.36
N ARG A 187 5.82 -3.06 6.97
CA ARG A 187 6.07 -3.57 8.34
C ARG A 187 5.82 -2.51 9.39
N LYS A 188 6.41 -1.32 9.22
CA LYS A 188 6.43 -0.26 10.23
C LYS A 188 5.61 0.97 9.83
N GLN A 189 5.65 1.37 8.55
CA GLN A 189 4.98 2.58 8.08
C GLN A 189 4.42 2.40 6.67
N MET A 190 3.28 3.01 6.42
CA MET A 190 2.61 3.03 5.13
C MET A 190 2.22 4.46 4.77
N PHE A 191 2.78 4.99 3.69
CA PHE A 191 2.46 6.29 3.15
C PHE A 191 1.73 6.14 1.82
N ILE A 192 0.67 6.89 1.64
CA ILE A 192 -0.22 6.76 0.49
C ILE A 192 -0.34 8.14 -0.17
N THR A 193 -0.28 8.18 -1.49
CA THR A 193 -0.56 9.40 -2.26
C THR A 193 -1.55 9.15 -3.38
N GLY A 194 -2.37 10.14 -3.68
CA GLY A 194 -3.40 10.06 -4.71
C GLY A 194 -4.29 11.30 -4.69
N VAL A 195 -5.23 11.37 -5.64
CA VAL A 195 -6.20 12.46 -5.79
C VAL A 195 -7.44 12.15 -4.93
N PRO A 196 -7.67 12.85 -3.79
CA PRO A 196 -8.73 12.51 -2.84
C PRO A 196 -10.12 12.43 -3.50
N GLU A 197 -10.48 13.45 -4.29
CA GLU A 197 -11.80 13.59 -4.90
C GLU A 197 -12.12 12.44 -5.90
N LEU A 198 -11.08 11.85 -6.47
CA LEU A 198 -11.23 10.68 -7.33
C LEU A 198 -11.30 9.39 -6.51
N LEU A 199 -10.42 9.23 -5.54
CA LEU A 199 -10.37 8.04 -4.69
C LEU A 199 -11.66 7.85 -3.88
N GLU A 200 -12.25 8.93 -3.36
CA GLU A 200 -13.51 8.88 -2.60
C GLU A 200 -14.72 8.38 -3.40
N ARG A 201 -14.63 8.28 -4.73
CA ARG A 201 -15.66 7.65 -5.56
C ARG A 201 -15.72 6.14 -5.41
N ASN A 202 -14.66 5.53 -4.89
CA ASN A 202 -14.65 4.12 -4.51
C ASN A 202 -14.94 4.01 -3.00
N PRO A 203 -15.99 3.29 -2.56
CA PRO A 203 -16.38 3.20 -1.15
C PRO A 203 -15.26 2.70 -0.24
N LEU A 204 -14.47 1.74 -0.71
CA LEU A 204 -13.36 1.16 0.05
C LEU A 204 -12.22 2.16 0.24
N TYR A 205 -11.84 2.89 -0.84
CA TYR A 205 -10.80 3.92 -0.75
C TYR A 205 -11.25 5.12 0.08
N LYS A 206 -12.54 5.50 -0.02
CA LYS A 206 -13.13 6.51 0.86
C LYS A 206 -13.05 6.10 2.34
N SER A 207 -13.30 4.83 2.63
CA SER A 207 -13.18 4.30 4.00
C SER A 207 -11.73 4.30 4.49
N LEU A 208 -10.77 3.99 3.61
CA LEU A 208 -9.34 4.09 3.91
C LEU A 208 -8.95 5.54 4.25
N LEU A 209 -9.32 6.50 3.40
CA LEU A 209 -8.98 7.92 3.61
C LEU A 209 -9.60 8.52 4.88
N LYS A 210 -10.75 8.03 5.31
CA LYS A 210 -11.39 8.46 6.56
C LYS A 210 -10.71 7.91 7.82
N LEU A 211 -9.94 6.86 7.70
CA LEU A 211 -9.25 6.24 8.83
C LEU A 211 -7.89 6.90 9.08
N ILE A 212 -7.29 7.47 8.04
CA ILE A 212 -6.01 8.19 8.07
C ILE A 212 -6.23 9.65 8.41
#